data_b607cbc66885225ecd3863c5ef7204f7
#
_entry.id   b607cbc66885225ecd3863c5ef7204f7
#
_cell.length_a   1.000
_cell.length_b   1.000
_cell.length_c   1.000
_cell.angle_alpha   90.00
_cell.angle_beta   90.00
_cell.angle_gamma   90.00
#
_symmetry.space_group_name_H-M   'P 1'
#
loop_
_entity.id
_entity.type
_entity.pdbx_description
1 polymer ?
#
loop_
_entity_poly.entity_id
_entity_poly.type
_entity_poly.pdbx_seq_one_letter_code
_entity_poly.pdbx_strand_id
1 'polypeptide(L)'
;QARPPRENERYATLLKVEAVNNLDPEAAKNRPRFDELTPQFPDRQIRLETTPDELSTRVIDLLAPIGRGQRGLIVAPPKAGKTTLLKKIANAVLKNEPDIKVIVLLIDERPEEVTDFRESVQGAEVIASTFDEPPQNHIRVAEFVHERAKRIVEEGGHVMILLDSITRLARANNLVTPPTGRTLSGGLDSAALYFPKRFLGAARNIRGGGSLTILATALVETGSRMDDVIFEEFKGTGNMELH
;
A
#
# COMPACT_ATOMS: atom_id res chain seq x y z
N GLN A 1 -12.78 -17.81 -17.87
CA GLN A 1 -12.92 -19.28 -17.90
C GLN A 1 -11.55 -19.91 -18.09
N ALA A 2 -11.27 -20.95 -17.35
CA ALA A 2 -10.05 -21.76 -17.47
C ALA A 2 -10.42 -23.25 -17.59
N ARG A 3 -9.61 -23.99 -18.34
CA ARG A 3 -9.70 -25.44 -18.46
C ARG A 3 -8.76 -26.09 -17.42
N PRO A 4 -9.15 -27.18 -16.74
CA PRO A 4 -8.24 -27.95 -15.89
C PRO A 4 -6.98 -28.38 -16.64
N PRO A 5 -5.82 -28.49 -15.96
CA PRO A 5 -4.60 -28.98 -16.59
C PRO A 5 -4.77 -30.42 -17.09
N ARG A 6 -4.20 -30.75 -18.23
CA ARG A 6 -4.07 -32.12 -18.75
C ARG A 6 -2.90 -32.82 -18.08
N GLU A 7 -2.78 -34.14 -18.25
CA GLU A 7 -1.76 -34.97 -17.57
C GLU A 7 -0.30 -34.45 -17.67
N ASN A 8 0.03 -33.69 -18.71
CA ASN A 8 1.37 -33.09 -18.89
C ASN A 8 1.44 -31.56 -18.67
N GLU A 9 0.39 -30.95 -18.16
CA GLU A 9 0.33 -29.49 -17.94
C GLU A 9 0.43 -29.20 -16.44
N ARG A 10 1.31 -28.29 -16.04
CA ARG A 10 1.46 -27.83 -14.64
C ARG A 10 0.36 -26.89 -14.18
N TYR A 11 -0.30 -26.20 -15.11
CA TYR A 11 -1.24 -25.12 -14.82
C TYR A 11 -2.49 -25.22 -15.68
N ALA A 12 -3.60 -24.68 -15.17
CA ALA A 12 -4.83 -24.51 -15.92
C ALA A 12 -4.62 -23.58 -17.12
N THR A 13 -5.15 -23.96 -18.28
CA THR A 13 -5.07 -23.15 -19.50
C THR A 13 -6.20 -22.12 -19.51
N LEU A 14 -5.86 -20.83 -19.68
CA LEU A 14 -6.85 -19.78 -19.86
C LEU A 14 -7.51 -19.93 -21.22
N LEU A 15 -8.84 -20.10 -21.25
CA LEU A 15 -9.63 -20.22 -22.49
C LEU A 15 -10.22 -18.90 -22.93
N LYS A 16 -10.75 -18.11 -21.98
CA LYS A 16 -11.43 -16.84 -22.25
C LYS A 16 -11.37 -15.93 -21.03
N VAL A 17 -11.09 -14.66 -21.27
CA VAL A 17 -11.29 -13.58 -20.28
C VAL A 17 -12.71 -13.04 -20.49
N GLU A 18 -13.53 -13.09 -19.46
CA GLU A 18 -14.94 -12.64 -19.52
C GLU A 18 -15.08 -11.20 -19.04
N ALA A 19 -14.28 -10.82 -18.03
CA ALA A 19 -14.25 -9.46 -17.51
C ALA A 19 -12.86 -9.14 -16.93
N VAL A 20 -12.51 -7.86 -16.93
CA VAL A 20 -11.34 -7.29 -16.24
C VAL A 20 -11.87 -6.20 -15.31
N ASN A 21 -11.73 -6.35 -13.99
CA ASN A 21 -12.31 -5.44 -12.98
C ASN A 21 -13.82 -5.17 -13.16
N ASN A 22 -14.57 -6.18 -13.53
CA ASN A 22 -16.00 -6.11 -13.87
C ASN A 22 -16.36 -5.31 -15.14
N LEU A 23 -15.36 -4.93 -15.95
CA LEU A 23 -15.54 -4.28 -17.24
C LEU A 23 -15.37 -5.28 -18.39
N ASP A 24 -15.97 -4.96 -19.54
CA ASP A 24 -15.72 -5.70 -20.77
C ASP A 24 -14.22 -5.67 -21.11
N PRO A 25 -13.62 -6.81 -21.52
CA PRO A 25 -12.20 -6.86 -21.84
C PRO A 25 -11.75 -5.88 -22.95
N GLU A 26 -12.61 -5.57 -23.90
CA GLU A 26 -12.30 -4.59 -24.96
C GLU A 26 -12.26 -3.15 -24.40
N ALA A 27 -13.19 -2.80 -23.50
CA ALA A 27 -13.14 -1.51 -22.80
C ALA A 27 -11.87 -1.37 -21.96
N ALA A 28 -11.48 -2.47 -21.27
CA ALA A 28 -10.26 -2.49 -20.45
C ALA A 28 -8.96 -2.31 -21.25
N LYS A 29 -8.94 -2.65 -22.55
CA LYS A 29 -7.77 -2.43 -23.43
C LYS A 29 -7.52 -0.95 -23.75
N ASN A 30 -8.56 -0.15 -23.79
CA ASN A 30 -8.51 1.25 -24.21
C ASN A 30 -8.25 2.22 -23.04
N ARG A 31 -8.02 1.73 -21.82
CA ARG A 31 -7.69 2.59 -20.68
C ARG A 31 -6.31 3.24 -20.87
N PRO A 32 -6.12 4.50 -20.44
CA PRO A 32 -4.81 5.15 -20.47
C PRO A 32 -3.87 4.43 -19.49
N ARG A 33 -2.59 4.42 -19.77
CA ARG A 33 -1.58 3.85 -18.87
C ARG A 33 -1.36 4.78 -17.67
N PHE A 34 -1.15 4.22 -16.51
CA PHE A 34 -0.94 4.98 -15.27
C PHE A 34 0.15 6.06 -15.40
N ASP A 35 1.24 5.74 -16.07
CA ASP A 35 2.37 6.66 -16.24
C ASP A 35 2.09 7.80 -17.23
N GLU A 36 1.02 7.70 -18.02
CA GLU A 36 0.57 8.73 -18.97
C GLU A 36 -0.45 9.69 -18.33
N LEU A 37 -0.99 9.33 -17.16
CA LEU A 37 -1.96 10.16 -16.45
C LEU A 37 -1.30 11.39 -15.83
N THR A 38 -1.94 12.55 -15.97
CA THR A 38 -1.40 13.82 -15.45
C THR A 38 -1.57 13.91 -13.94
N PRO A 39 -0.48 13.88 -13.14
CA PRO A 39 -0.57 14.00 -11.70
C PRO A 39 -0.88 15.44 -11.29
N GLN A 40 -1.59 15.59 -10.17
CA GLN A 40 -1.83 16.87 -9.51
C GLN A 40 -1.69 16.72 -7.98
N PHE A 41 -1.58 17.84 -7.29
CA PHE A 41 -1.60 17.85 -5.83
C PHE A 41 -2.95 17.36 -5.30
N PRO A 42 -2.98 16.77 -4.08
CA PRO A 42 -4.22 16.48 -3.38
C PRO A 42 -5.08 17.75 -3.26
N ASP A 43 -6.30 17.71 -3.80
CA ASP A 43 -7.24 18.84 -3.81
C ASP A 43 -8.55 18.54 -3.06
N ARG A 44 -8.76 17.28 -2.68
CA ARG A 44 -9.92 16.82 -1.91
C ARG A 44 -9.46 16.06 -0.67
N GLN A 45 -9.90 16.53 0.49
CA GLN A 45 -9.66 15.86 1.77
C GLN A 45 -10.45 14.53 1.84
N ILE A 46 -9.82 13.51 2.39
CA ILE A 46 -10.46 12.28 2.82
C ILE A 46 -10.84 12.46 4.30
N ARG A 47 -12.13 12.56 4.60
CA ARG A 47 -12.60 12.78 5.96
C ARG A 47 -12.53 11.51 6.79
N LEU A 48 -11.87 11.63 7.95
CA LEU A 48 -11.70 10.53 8.91
C LEU A 48 -12.58 10.66 10.16
N GLU A 49 -13.13 11.84 10.43
CA GLU A 49 -14.03 12.04 11.57
C GLU A 49 -15.31 11.21 11.40
N THR A 50 -15.62 10.36 12.38
CA THR A 50 -16.79 9.46 12.33
C THR A 50 -17.78 9.69 13.45
N THR A 51 -17.30 9.80 14.69
CA THR A 51 -18.10 10.06 15.89
C THR A 51 -17.36 11.03 16.81
N PRO A 52 -18.07 11.76 17.69
CA PRO A 52 -17.44 12.69 18.63
C PRO A 52 -16.42 12.04 19.56
N ASP A 53 -16.60 10.76 19.90
CA ASP A 53 -15.74 10.03 20.84
C ASP A 53 -14.46 9.48 20.20
N GLU A 54 -14.40 9.39 18.85
CA GLU A 54 -13.21 8.92 18.14
C GLU A 54 -12.23 10.08 17.93
N LEU A 55 -11.42 10.34 18.95
CA LEU A 55 -10.51 11.48 18.98
C LEU A 55 -9.35 11.34 18.00
N SER A 56 -8.83 10.12 17.77
CA SER A 56 -7.62 9.92 16.95
C SER A 56 -7.82 10.41 15.52
N THR A 57 -8.91 10.00 14.87
CA THR A 57 -9.22 10.41 13.49
C THR A 57 -9.59 11.88 13.38
N ARG A 58 -10.24 12.45 14.40
CA ARG A 58 -10.54 13.89 14.46
C ARG A 58 -9.27 14.74 14.57
N VAL A 59 -8.31 14.30 15.37
CA VAL A 59 -7.01 14.97 15.51
C VAL A 59 -6.26 14.95 14.18
N ILE A 60 -6.28 13.82 13.45
CA ILE A 60 -5.67 13.74 12.11
C ILE A 60 -6.34 14.73 11.16
N ASP A 61 -7.67 14.75 11.10
CA ASP A 61 -8.39 15.66 10.21
C ASP A 61 -8.08 17.15 10.49
N LEU A 62 -7.81 17.49 11.75
CA LEU A 62 -7.52 18.86 12.18
C LEU A 62 -6.06 19.27 11.95
N LEU A 63 -5.09 18.38 12.26
CA LEU A 63 -3.67 18.75 12.31
C LEU A 63 -2.88 18.25 11.10
N ALA A 64 -3.26 17.09 10.52
CA ALA A 64 -2.58 16.45 9.41
C ALA A 64 -3.59 15.84 8.42
N PRO A 65 -4.46 16.67 7.80
CA PRO A 65 -5.52 16.19 6.92
C PRO A 65 -4.95 15.40 5.75
N ILE A 66 -5.58 14.26 5.47
CA ILE A 66 -5.18 13.37 4.37
C ILE A 66 -5.97 13.74 3.12
N GLY A 67 -5.25 13.98 2.02
CA GLY A 67 -5.87 14.24 0.73
C GLY A 67 -5.85 13.04 -0.21
N ARG A 68 -6.75 13.02 -1.19
CA ARG A 68 -6.73 12.01 -2.26
C ARG A 68 -5.44 12.13 -3.06
N GLY A 69 -4.66 11.04 -3.13
CA GLY A 69 -3.34 11.04 -3.75
C GLY A 69 -2.18 11.33 -2.79
N GLN A 70 -2.44 11.39 -1.48
CA GLN A 70 -1.41 11.63 -0.46
C GLN A 70 -0.39 10.50 -0.40
N ARG A 71 0.89 10.86 -0.20
CA ARG A 71 1.99 9.96 0.16
C ARG A 71 2.34 10.17 1.63
N GLY A 72 1.68 9.42 2.52
CA GLY A 72 1.83 9.62 3.96
C GLY A 72 2.69 8.54 4.62
N LEU A 73 3.49 8.98 5.59
CA LEU A 73 4.18 8.11 6.54
C LEU A 73 3.57 8.28 7.93
N ILE A 74 3.25 7.15 8.56
CA ILE A 74 2.88 7.08 9.98
C ILE A 74 4.09 6.53 10.72
N VAL A 75 4.77 7.42 11.40
CA VAL A 75 6.08 7.16 12.01
C VAL A 75 5.90 6.93 13.49
N ALA A 76 6.33 5.79 13.97
CA ALA A 76 6.26 5.51 15.41
C ALA A 76 7.18 4.33 15.81
N PRO A 77 7.62 4.30 17.07
CA PRO A 77 8.35 3.16 17.59
C PRO A 77 7.50 1.88 17.63
N PRO A 78 8.10 0.71 17.80
CA PRO A 78 7.35 -0.53 18.00
C PRO A 78 6.36 -0.42 19.16
N LYS A 79 5.17 -1.03 19.01
CA LYS A 79 4.09 -1.08 20.03
C LYS A 79 3.44 0.28 20.37
N ALA A 80 3.62 1.30 19.58
CA ALA A 80 3.01 2.63 19.77
C ALA A 80 1.57 2.76 19.25
N GLY A 81 0.92 1.66 18.84
CA GLY A 81 -0.47 1.69 18.39
C GLY A 81 -0.69 1.95 16.90
N LYS A 82 0.35 1.82 16.05
CA LYS A 82 0.24 1.99 14.58
C LYS A 82 -0.87 1.19 13.94
N THR A 83 -0.92 -0.11 14.22
CA THR A 83 -1.94 -1.04 13.69
C THR A 83 -3.34 -0.61 14.10
N THR A 84 -3.53 -0.17 15.35
CA THR A 84 -4.81 0.35 15.84
C THR A 84 -5.22 1.61 15.08
N LEU A 85 -4.26 2.52 14.85
CA LEU A 85 -4.52 3.75 14.09
C LEU A 85 -4.89 3.44 12.64
N LEU A 86 -4.19 2.52 11.98
CA LEU A 86 -4.52 2.09 10.62
C LEU A 86 -5.93 1.50 10.52
N LYS A 87 -6.36 0.69 11.51
CA LYS A 87 -7.72 0.15 11.56
C LYS A 87 -8.77 1.25 11.67
N LYS A 88 -8.52 2.26 12.53
CA LYS A 88 -9.40 3.41 12.69
C LYS A 88 -9.50 4.22 11.39
N ILE A 89 -8.38 4.48 10.73
CA ILE A 89 -8.34 5.15 9.42
C ILE A 89 -9.12 4.34 8.38
N ALA A 90 -8.88 3.03 8.28
CA ALA A 90 -9.57 2.16 7.34
C ALA A 90 -11.10 2.21 7.52
N ASN A 91 -11.57 2.02 8.76
CA ASN A 91 -13.00 2.06 9.08
C ASN A 91 -13.63 3.44 8.82
N ALA A 92 -12.89 4.51 9.10
CA ALA A 92 -13.34 5.88 8.82
C ALA A 92 -13.53 6.12 7.31
N VAL A 93 -12.54 5.71 6.50
CA VAL A 93 -12.62 5.84 5.03
C VAL A 93 -13.75 5.01 4.46
N LEU A 94 -13.91 3.75 4.88
CA LEU A 94 -15.00 2.89 4.44
C LEU A 94 -16.39 3.48 4.75
N LYS A 95 -16.51 4.19 5.88
CA LYS A 95 -17.76 4.83 6.30
C LYS A 95 -18.04 6.13 5.54
N ASN A 96 -17.04 6.99 5.41
CA ASN A 96 -17.20 8.37 4.93
C ASN A 96 -16.99 8.54 3.43
N GLU A 97 -16.18 7.67 2.80
CA GLU A 97 -15.75 7.77 1.40
C GLU A 97 -15.99 6.43 0.68
N PRO A 98 -17.24 6.03 0.45
CA PRO A 98 -17.58 4.72 -0.10
C PRO A 98 -17.12 4.49 -1.54
N ASP A 99 -16.72 5.54 -2.24
CA ASP A 99 -16.11 5.50 -3.57
C ASP A 99 -14.60 5.17 -3.54
N ILE A 100 -13.98 5.18 -2.36
CA ILE A 100 -12.57 4.80 -2.20
C ILE A 100 -12.46 3.30 -1.90
N LYS A 101 -11.77 2.58 -2.76
CA LYS A 101 -11.41 1.18 -2.48
C LYS A 101 -10.24 1.14 -1.49
N VAL A 102 -10.48 0.59 -0.30
CA VAL A 102 -9.46 0.43 0.74
C VAL A 102 -8.79 -0.94 0.58
N ILE A 103 -7.47 -0.92 0.43
CA ILE A 103 -6.60 -2.10 0.42
C ILE A 103 -5.65 -2.00 1.60
N VAL A 104 -5.65 -3.01 2.46
CA VAL A 104 -4.70 -3.14 3.56
C VAL A 104 -3.64 -4.14 3.16
N LEU A 105 -2.40 -3.72 3.16
CA LEU A 105 -1.25 -4.55 2.82
C LEU A 105 -0.37 -4.75 4.04
N LEU A 106 -0.33 -5.98 4.54
CA LEU A 106 0.44 -6.39 5.71
C LEU A 106 1.65 -7.20 5.25
N ILE A 107 2.85 -6.69 5.51
CA ILE A 107 4.11 -7.31 5.09
C ILE A 107 4.94 -7.71 6.31
N ASP A 108 5.29 -9.00 6.39
CA ASP A 108 6.10 -9.58 7.47
C ASP A 108 5.43 -9.38 8.86
N GLU A 109 4.08 -9.39 8.88
CA GLU A 109 3.28 -9.31 10.10
C GLU A 109 2.89 -10.71 10.60
N ARG A 110 2.41 -10.79 11.84
CA ARG A 110 2.01 -12.04 12.48
C ARG A 110 0.66 -12.52 11.95
N PRO A 111 0.42 -13.83 11.78
CA PRO A 111 -0.86 -14.36 11.31
C PRO A 111 -2.06 -13.92 12.18
N GLU A 112 -1.88 -13.83 13.50
CA GLU A 112 -2.91 -13.35 14.41
C GLU A 112 -3.25 -11.86 14.19
N GLU A 113 -2.28 -11.01 13.84
CA GLU A 113 -2.52 -9.59 13.50
C GLU A 113 -3.27 -9.45 12.18
N VAL A 114 -2.99 -10.34 11.22
CA VAL A 114 -3.72 -10.41 9.95
C VAL A 114 -5.19 -10.79 10.19
N THR A 115 -5.45 -11.78 11.03
CA THR A 115 -6.80 -12.21 11.39
C THR A 115 -7.57 -11.10 12.09
N ASP A 116 -6.96 -10.47 13.09
CA ASP A 116 -7.53 -9.35 13.83
C ASP A 116 -7.85 -8.14 12.89
N PHE A 117 -7.00 -7.90 11.89
CA PHE A 117 -7.27 -6.85 10.90
C PHE A 117 -8.50 -7.19 10.04
N ARG A 118 -8.61 -8.43 9.56
CA ARG A 118 -9.75 -8.90 8.75
C ARG A 118 -11.07 -8.83 9.51
N GLU A 119 -11.05 -9.17 10.80
CA GLU A 119 -12.23 -9.12 11.65
C GLU A 119 -12.64 -7.69 12.01
N SER A 120 -11.65 -6.82 12.25
CA SER A 120 -11.87 -5.44 12.70
C SER A 120 -12.23 -4.47 11.56
N VAL A 121 -11.86 -4.76 10.30
CA VAL A 121 -12.03 -3.86 9.16
C VAL A 121 -12.81 -4.57 8.06
N GLN A 122 -14.11 -4.66 8.25
CA GLN A 122 -15.01 -5.26 7.27
C GLN A 122 -15.26 -4.31 6.09
N GLY A 123 -15.07 -4.81 4.87
CA GLY A 123 -15.23 -4.02 3.63
C GLY A 123 -13.90 -3.58 3.00
N ALA A 124 -12.78 -3.62 3.74
CA ALA A 124 -11.46 -3.49 3.14
C ALA A 124 -10.97 -4.81 2.56
N GLU A 125 -10.15 -4.73 1.54
CA GLU A 125 -9.43 -5.88 1.02
C GLU A 125 -8.11 -6.04 1.78
N VAL A 126 -8.02 -7.04 2.67
CA VAL A 126 -6.83 -7.32 3.47
C VAL A 126 -5.97 -8.37 2.76
N ILE A 127 -4.82 -7.94 2.28
CA ILE A 127 -3.80 -8.76 1.61
C ILE A 127 -2.58 -8.80 2.53
N ALA A 128 -2.06 -9.99 2.76
CA ALA A 128 -0.95 -10.17 3.69
C ALA A 128 0.07 -11.17 3.15
N SER A 129 1.32 -10.97 3.56
CA SER A 129 2.39 -11.96 3.51
C SER A 129 3.04 -11.97 4.88
N THR A 130 2.83 -13.06 5.62
CA THR A 130 3.20 -13.20 7.03
C THR A 130 4.68 -13.55 7.22
N PHE A 131 5.22 -13.36 8.42
CA PHE A 131 6.64 -13.48 8.72
C PHE A 131 7.24 -14.88 8.46
N ASP A 132 6.40 -15.91 8.39
CA ASP A 132 6.78 -17.29 8.07
C ASP A 132 6.96 -17.53 6.56
N GLU A 133 6.59 -16.54 5.72
CA GLU A 133 6.80 -16.63 4.27
C GLU A 133 8.19 -16.11 3.85
N PRO A 134 8.75 -16.61 2.74
CA PRO A 134 10.03 -16.13 2.25
C PRO A 134 9.96 -14.68 1.77
N PRO A 135 11.08 -13.90 1.86
CA PRO A 135 11.11 -12.49 1.46
C PRO A 135 10.63 -12.22 0.03
N GLN A 136 10.84 -13.15 -0.90
CA GLN A 136 10.36 -13.06 -2.28
C GLN A 136 8.83 -12.94 -2.36
N ASN A 137 8.10 -13.61 -1.45
CA ASN A 137 6.65 -13.52 -1.38
C ASN A 137 6.19 -12.13 -0.94
N HIS A 138 6.87 -11.52 0.03
CA HIS A 138 6.58 -10.15 0.46
C HIS A 138 6.64 -9.17 -0.71
N ILE A 139 7.70 -9.27 -1.52
CA ILE A 139 7.88 -8.41 -2.69
C ILE A 139 6.81 -8.69 -3.75
N ARG A 140 6.56 -9.96 -4.07
CA ARG A 140 5.56 -10.37 -5.06
C ARG A 140 4.15 -9.90 -4.71
N VAL A 141 3.77 -10.02 -3.44
CA VAL A 141 2.45 -9.56 -2.96
C VAL A 141 2.34 -8.04 -3.04
N ALA A 142 3.40 -7.31 -2.65
CA ALA A 142 3.43 -5.86 -2.77
C ALA A 142 3.37 -5.39 -4.23
N GLU A 143 4.10 -6.04 -5.14
CA GLU A 143 4.03 -5.76 -6.59
C GLU A 143 2.62 -6.00 -7.15
N PHE A 144 1.99 -7.09 -6.75
CA PHE A 144 0.62 -7.39 -7.16
C PHE A 144 -0.38 -6.30 -6.72
N VAL A 145 -0.32 -5.90 -5.44
CA VAL A 145 -1.18 -4.82 -4.91
C VAL A 145 -0.92 -3.50 -5.63
N HIS A 146 0.35 -3.17 -5.85
CA HIS A 146 0.77 -1.95 -6.55
C HIS A 146 0.21 -1.87 -7.98
N GLU A 147 0.39 -2.94 -8.75
CA GLU A 147 -0.10 -2.98 -10.14
C GLU A 147 -1.63 -3.01 -10.20
N ARG A 148 -2.28 -3.71 -9.27
CA ARG A 148 -3.74 -3.72 -9.19
C ARG A 148 -4.31 -2.34 -8.86
N ALA A 149 -3.72 -1.63 -7.90
CA ALA A 149 -4.14 -0.27 -7.56
C ALA A 149 -4.03 0.68 -8.74
N LYS A 150 -2.94 0.61 -9.51
CA LYS A 150 -2.79 1.40 -10.74
C LYS A 150 -3.90 1.11 -11.75
N ARG A 151 -4.26 -0.17 -11.95
CA ARG A 151 -5.34 -0.55 -12.89
C ARG A 151 -6.67 0.07 -12.50
N ILE A 152 -7.00 0.14 -11.21
CA ILE A 152 -8.22 0.78 -10.73
C ILE A 152 -8.19 2.29 -11.00
N VAL A 153 -7.04 2.93 -10.78
CA VAL A 153 -6.89 4.38 -11.03
C VAL A 153 -6.95 4.72 -12.52
N GLU A 154 -6.42 3.86 -13.40
CA GLU A 154 -6.53 3.99 -14.84
C GLU A 154 -7.99 3.97 -15.35
N GLU A 155 -8.87 3.32 -14.60
CA GLU A 155 -10.32 3.28 -14.83
C GLU A 155 -11.07 4.44 -14.17
N GLY A 156 -10.35 5.41 -13.59
CA GLY A 156 -10.92 6.57 -12.91
C GLY A 156 -11.31 6.31 -11.45
N GLY A 157 -11.01 5.12 -10.90
CA GLY A 157 -11.33 4.76 -9.52
C GLY A 157 -10.39 5.39 -8.50
N HIS A 158 -10.86 5.45 -7.25
CA HIS A 158 -10.07 5.92 -6.12
C HIS A 158 -9.63 4.75 -5.24
N VAL A 159 -8.33 4.72 -4.89
CA VAL A 159 -7.75 3.65 -4.07
C VAL A 159 -6.98 4.26 -2.91
N MET A 160 -7.15 3.69 -1.73
CA MET A 160 -6.28 3.92 -0.58
C MET A 160 -5.58 2.61 -0.21
N ILE A 161 -4.25 2.63 -0.19
CA ILE A 161 -3.43 1.55 0.34
C ILE A 161 -2.95 1.94 1.74
N LEU A 162 -3.23 1.08 2.71
CA LEU A 162 -2.69 1.15 4.07
C LEU A 162 -1.63 0.04 4.19
N LEU A 163 -0.36 0.43 4.25
CA LEU A 163 0.78 -0.48 4.28
C LEU A 163 1.38 -0.58 5.69
N ASP A 164 1.37 -1.74 6.28
CA ASP A 164 2.12 -2.07 7.51
C ASP A 164 3.15 -3.16 7.20
N SER A 165 4.45 -2.88 7.04
CA SER A 165 5.09 -1.58 7.06
C SER A 165 6.05 -1.40 5.87
N ILE A 166 6.34 -0.16 5.51
CA ILE A 166 7.34 0.16 4.46
C ILE A 166 8.74 -0.26 4.91
N THR A 167 9.04 -0.19 6.19
CA THR A 167 10.32 -0.64 6.76
C THR A 167 10.56 -2.12 6.50
N ARG A 168 9.55 -2.95 6.74
CA ARG A 168 9.63 -4.40 6.50
C ARG A 168 9.69 -4.74 5.01
N LEU A 169 8.95 -4.00 4.18
CA LEU A 169 9.02 -4.14 2.73
C LEU A 169 10.44 -3.83 2.21
N ALA A 170 11.07 -2.76 2.71
CA ALA A 170 12.43 -2.39 2.34
C ALA A 170 13.45 -3.43 2.81
N ARG A 171 13.30 -3.97 4.02
CA ARG A 171 14.15 -5.07 4.54
C ARG A 171 14.02 -6.32 3.68
N ALA A 172 12.80 -6.73 3.34
CA ALA A 172 12.57 -7.88 2.48
C ALA A 172 13.19 -7.68 1.10
N ASN A 173 13.05 -6.48 0.53
CA ASN A 173 13.67 -6.16 -0.75
C ASN A 173 15.20 -6.18 -0.69
N ASN A 174 15.80 -5.78 0.44
CA ASN A 174 17.24 -5.86 0.65
C ASN A 174 17.76 -7.31 0.65
N LEU A 175 16.96 -8.24 1.16
CA LEU A 175 17.32 -9.68 1.14
C LEU A 175 17.22 -10.32 -0.26
N VAL A 176 16.37 -9.79 -1.12
CA VAL A 176 16.09 -10.34 -2.46
C VAL A 176 16.95 -9.68 -3.53
N THR A 177 17.34 -8.43 -3.33
CA THR A 177 18.13 -7.67 -4.30
C THR A 177 19.56 -8.23 -4.37
N PRO A 178 20.09 -8.55 -5.56
CA PRO A 178 21.48 -8.91 -5.72
C PRO A 178 22.40 -7.77 -5.22
N PRO A 179 23.45 -8.07 -4.44
CA PRO A 179 24.32 -7.06 -3.89
C PRO A 179 25.04 -6.27 -4.99
N THR A 180 24.92 -4.95 -4.94
CA THR A 180 25.58 -4.05 -5.91
C THR A 180 26.99 -3.64 -5.48
N GLY A 181 27.39 -3.95 -4.25
CA GLY A 181 28.61 -3.48 -3.62
C GLY A 181 28.53 -2.04 -3.08
N ARG A 182 27.39 -1.36 -3.22
CA ARG A 182 27.13 -0.01 -2.70
C ARG A 182 26.20 -0.07 -1.50
N THR A 183 26.77 -0.32 -0.35
CA THR A 183 26.02 -0.51 0.90
C THR A 183 25.94 0.80 1.68
N LEU A 184 24.75 1.21 2.04
CA LEU A 184 24.47 2.29 2.99
C LEU A 184 24.69 1.82 4.43
N SER A 185 24.68 2.73 5.39
CA SER A 185 24.74 2.41 6.81
C SER A 185 23.68 1.35 7.19
N GLY A 186 24.04 0.44 8.10
CA GLY A 186 23.15 -0.62 8.55
C GLY A 186 23.02 -1.82 7.60
N GLY A 187 23.87 -1.91 6.55
CA GLY A 187 23.85 -3.05 5.64
C GLY A 187 22.77 -3.00 4.57
N LEU A 188 22.20 -1.83 4.30
CA LEU A 188 21.18 -1.63 3.26
C LEU A 188 21.86 -1.38 1.91
N ASP A 189 21.58 -2.22 0.91
CA ASP A 189 22.03 -1.96 -0.46
C ASP A 189 21.18 -0.83 -1.08
N SER A 190 21.82 0.12 -1.75
CA SER A 190 21.12 1.26 -2.35
C SER A 190 20.07 0.86 -3.39
N ALA A 191 20.27 -0.24 -4.11
CA ALA A 191 19.31 -0.77 -5.07
C ALA A 191 18.07 -1.36 -4.40
N ALA A 192 18.17 -1.81 -3.15
CA ALA A 192 17.05 -2.36 -2.40
C ALA A 192 15.94 -1.35 -2.12
N LEU A 193 16.23 -0.07 -2.17
CA LEU A 193 15.24 0.99 -1.97
C LEU A 193 14.42 1.31 -3.23
N TYR A 194 14.84 0.87 -4.40
CA TYR A 194 14.22 1.27 -5.66
C TYR A 194 12.74 0.88 -5.74
N PHE A 195 12.40 -0.38 -5.50
CA PHE A 195 11.01 -0.84 -5.56
C PHE A 195 10.14 -0.21 -4.46
N PRO A 196 10.52 -0.22 -3.16
CA PRO A 196 9.73 0.41 -2.11
C PRO A 196 9.51 1.92 -2.33
N LYS A 197 10.52 2.67 -2.82
CA LYS A 197 10.37 4.07 -3.20
C LYS A 197 9.40 4.26 -4.36
N ARG A 198 9.48 3.42 -5.39
CA ARG A 198 8.55 3.43 -6.52
C ARG A 198 7.13 3.09 -6.07
N PHE A 199 6.98 2.17 -5.10
CA PHE A 199 5.70 1.83 -4.50
C PHE A 199 5.05 3.06 -3.84
N LEU A 200 5.71 3.67 -2.87
CA LEU A 200 5.19 4.86 -2.19
C LEU A 200 5.05 6.06 -3.14
N GLY A 201 6.01 6.26 -4.03
CA GLY A 201 6.03 7.34 -5.02
C GLY A 201 4.95 7.26 -6.09
N ALA A 202 4.27 6.12 -6.23
CA ALA A 202 3.15 5.98 -7.12
C ALA A 202 1.90 6.72 -6.64
N ALA A 203 1.80 7.02 -5.34
CA ALA A 203 0.66 7.76 -4.80
C ALA A 203 0.55 9.14 -5.45
N ARG A 204 -0.59 9.41 -6.06
CA ARG A 204 -0.91 10.66 -6.76
C ARG A 204 -2.40 10.84 -6.95
N ASN A 205 -2.83 12.08 -7.01
CA ASN A 205 -4.13 12.47 -7.52
C ASN A 205 -4.01 12.72 -9.03
N ILE A 206 -5.02 12.32 -9.81
CA ILE A 206 -5.00 12.43 -11.28
C ILE A 206 -5.99 13.51 -11.71
N ARG A 207 -5.53 14.42 -12.56
CA ARG A 207 -6.37 15.49 -13.11
C ARG A 207 -7.52 14.91 -13.93
N GLY A 208 -8.76 15.14 -13.46
CA GLY A 208 -9.97 14.64 -14.11
C GLY A 208 -10.14 13.12 -14.06
N GLY A 209 -9.43 12.43 -13.19
CA GLY A 209 -9.45 10.97 -13.05
C GLY A 209 -9.52 10.49 -11.60
N GLY A 210 -9.04 9.27 -11.37
CA GLY A 210 -8.98 8.65 -10.06
C GLY A 210 -7.84 9.15 -9.17
N SER A 211 -7.60 8.47 -8.06
CA SER A 211 -6.48 8.77 -7.17
C SER A 211 -5.91 7.51 -6.52
N LEU A 212 -4.60 7.50 -6.29
CA LEU A 212 -3.92 6.51 -5.46
C LEU A 212 -3.36 7.21 -4.23
N THR A 213 -3.93 6.92 -3.07
CA THR A 213 -3.45 7.38 -1.76
C THR A 213 -2.69 6.24 -1.09
N ILE A 214 -1.52 6.49 -0.55
CA ILE A 214 -0.74 5.47 0.19
C ILE A 214 -0.35 6.05 1.55
N LEU A 215 -0.78 5.38 2.61
CA LEU A 215 -0.32 5.61 3.97
C LEU A 215 0.48 4.39 4.41
N ALA A 216 1.75 4.59 4.69
CA ALA A 216 2.65 3.52 5.09
C ALA A 216 3.17 3.76 6.50
N THR A 217 3.17 2.73 7.35
CA THR A 217 3.85 2.82 8.63
C THR A 217 5.35 2.69 8.45
N ALA A 218 6.10 3.52 9.16
CA ALA A 218 7.55 3.46 9.25
C ALA A 218 7.97 3.21 10.70
N LEU A 219 8.90 2.30 10.89
CA LEU A 219 9.44 1.96 12.20
C LEU A 219 10.65 2.85 12.50
N VAL A 220 10.66 3.44 13.69
CA VAL A 220 11.78 4.21 14.24
C VAL A 220 12.11 3.72 15.65
N GLU A 221 13.25 4.10 16.19
CA GLU A 221 13.67 3.73 17.56
C GLU A 221 13.69 2.19 17.82
N THR A 222 13.97 1.43 16.77
CA THR A 222 14.07 -0.04 16.87
C THR A 222 15.43 -0.52 17.36
N GLY A 223 16.40 0.37 17.49
CA GLY A 223 17.81 0.05 17.70
C GLY A 223 18.52 -0.47 16.45
N SER A 224 17.82 -0.56 15.33
CA SER A 224 18.39 -0.99 14.04
C SER A 224 18.80 0.20 13.19
N ARG A 225 20.09 0.32 12.92
CA ARG A 225 20.61 1.37 12.03
C ARG A 225 20.06 1.27 10.58
N MET A 226 19.68 0.07 10.17
CA MET A 226 19.03 -0.11 8.87
C MET A 226 17.68 0.60 8.83
N ASP A 227 16.88 0.52 9.91
CA ASP A 227 15.56 1.15 9.98
C ASP A 227 15.67 2.68 9.97
N ASP A 228 16.68 3.22 10.67
CA ASP A 228 16.93 4.66 10.67
C ASP A 228 17.23 5.15 9.25
N VAL A 229 18.09 4.43 8.52
CA VAL A 229 18.41 4.74 7.12
C VAL A 229 17.18 4.61 6.23
N ILE A 230 16.40 3.54 6.38
CA ILE A 230 15.15 3.36 5.63
C ILE A 230 14.21 4.54 5.87
N PHE A 231 13.98 4.92 7.13
CA PHE A 231 13.10 6.04 7.45
C PHE A 231 13.57 7.34 6.78
N GLU A 232 14.86 7.71 6.93
CA GLU A 232 15.41 8.92 6.32
C GLU A 232 15.29 8.93 4.79
N GLU A 233 15.44 7.77 4.14
CA GLU A 233 15.30 7.63 2.69
C GLU A 233 13.85 7.77 2.21
N PHE A 234 12.87 7.43 3.05
CA PHE A 234 11.44 7.58 2.73
C PHE A 234 10.87 8.95 3.11
N LYS A 235 11.46 9.62 4.09
CA LYS A 235 11.08 10.98 4.50
C LYS A 235 11.05 11.95 3.32
N GLY A 236 12.06 11.87 2.43
CA GLY A 236 12.10 12.67 1.20
C GLY A 236 11.14 12.23 0.09
N THR A 237 10.52 11.04 0.19
CA THR A 237 9.56 10.53 -0.79
C THR A 237 8.12 10.88 -0.43
N GLY A 238 7.82 10.91 0.86
CA GLY A 238 6.52 11.32 1.39
C GLY A 238 6.25 12.81 1.21
N ASN A 239 4.99 13.21 1.33
CA ASN A 239 4.55 14.60 1.42
C ASN A 239 3.65 14.85 2.66
N MET A 240 3.61 13.88 3.58
CA MET A 240 2.94 13.94 4.87
C MET A 240 3.64 13.00 5.84
N GLU A 241 3.88 13.45 7.05
CA GLU A 241 4.37 12.65 8.16
C GLU A 241 3.48 12.84 9.38
N LEU A 242 3.14 11.74 10.04
CA LEU A 242 2.43 11.72 11.32
C LEU A 242 3.29 10.95 12.31
N HIS A 243 3.72 11.63 13.38
CA HIS A 243 4.50 11.08 14.49
C HIS A 243 3.64 10.80 15.69
#